data_4fe18ef914b4898533b5ea00b6a36500
#
_entry.id   4fe18ef914b4898533b5ea00b6a36500
#
_cell.length_a   1.000
_cell.length_b   1.000
_cell.length_c   1.000
_cell.angle_alpha   90.00
_cell.angle_beta   90.00
_cell.angle_gamma   90.00
#
_symmetry.space_group_name_H-M   'P 1'
#
loop_
_entity.id
_entity.type
_entity.pdbx_description
1 polymer ?
#
loop_
_entity_poly.entity_id
_entity_poly.type
_entity_poly.pdbx_seq_one_letter_code
_entity_poly.pdbx_strand_id
1 'polypeptide(L)'
;MNFIRRALIHVALAAGVVTAALSAAPPPTSLDLRNTVTGQPLNLDDSLPDGRDTPGVRKFLKTGNDPYIDDLSCLRQGQTLFLTACSGCHGLDAEGKIGPGLNDDYWTYPKNETDQGIFETVFGGARAQMGPHNLDLTLDQILQVIAWVRHLYKDPVEHAPWLSDEQKKNYTPYTEANGKMIAELPANTPGQCATATN
;
A
#
# COMPACT_ATOMS: atom_id res chain seq x y z
N MET A 1 -6.01 89.60 -7.07
CA MET A 1 -4.84 88.74 -6.82
C MET A 1 -5.39 87.36 -6.38
N ASN A 2 -5.55 86.43 -7.32
CA ASN A 2 -6.16 85.11 -7.13
C ASN A 2 -5.03 84.07 -7.17
N PHE A 3 -4.76 83.45 -6.06
CA PHE A 3 -3.89 82.27 -5.95
C PHE A 3 -4.72 80.99 -6.13
N ILE A 4 -4.52 80.33 -7.29
CA ILE A 4 -5.08 79.02 -7.58
C ILE A 4 -4.10 78.00 -7.04
N ARG A 5 -4.49 77.29 -5.96
CA ARG A 5 -3.76 76.09 -5.46
C ARG A 5 -4.11 74.87 -6.32
N ARG A 6 -3.13 74.36 -7.07
CA ARG A 6 -3.22 73.10 -7.78
C ARG A 6 -2.97 71.96 -6.77
N ALA A 7 -3.99 71.14 -6.54
CA ALA A 7 -3.85 69.89 -5.79
C ALA A 7 -3.31 68.79 -6.72
N LEU A 8 -2.16 68.23 -6.38
CA LEU A 8 -1.59 67.06 -7.05
C LEU A 8 -2.19 65.82 -6.43
N ILE A 9 -3.01 65.10 -7.20
CA ILE A 9 -3.55 63.77 -6.80
C ILE A 9 -2.48 62.73 -7.15
N HIS A 10 -1.86 62.11 -6.15
CA HIS A 10 -0.99 60.97 -6.32
C HIS A 10 -1.85 59.72 -6.37
N VAL A 11 -1.95 59.09 -7.56
CA VAL A 11 -2.55 57.78 -7.74
C VAL A 11 -1.46 56.74 -7.41
N ALA A 12 -1.56 56.09 -6.29
CA ALA A 12 -0.68 54.95 -5.94
C ALA A 12 -1.20 53.69 -6.64
N LEU A 13 -0.45 53.21 -7.63
CA LEU A 13 -0.69 51.92 -8.28
C LEU A 13 -0.17 50.82 -7.34
N ALA A 14 -1.09 50.12 -6.68
CA ALA A 14 -0.75 48.90 -5.93
C ALA A 14 -0.60 47.72 -6.90
N ALA A 15 0.64 47.35 -7.19
CA ALA A 15 0.93 46.12 -7.94
C ALA A 15 0.69 44.89 -7.03
N GLY A 16 -0.43 44.25 -7.24
CA GLY A 16 -0.73 42.98 -6.59
C GLY A 16 0.15 41.86 -7.15
N VAL A 17 1.07 41.34 -6.34
CA VAL A 17 1.86 40.15 -6.69
C VAL A 17 0.94 38.91 -6.49
N VAL A 18 0.45 38.38 -7.60
CA VAL A 18 -0.25 37.07 -7.58
C VAL A 18 0.80 35.98 -7.49
N THR A 19 1.03 35.45 -6.30
CA THR A 19 1.84 34.25 -6.12
C THR A 19 1.03 33.05 -6.58
N ALA A 20 1.25 32.60 -7.81
CA ALA A 20 0.75 31.30 -8.26
C ALA A 20 1.44 30.20 -7.42
N ALA A 21 0.66 29.53 -6.58
CA ALA A 21 1.12 28.31 -5.94
C ALA A 21 1.37 27.26 -7.05
N LEU A 22 2.64 26.98 -7.34
CA LEU A 22 2.99 25.83 -8.17
C LEU A 22 2.57 24.57 -7.38
N SER A 23 1.48 23.95 -7.81
CA SER A 23 1.15 22.59 -7.37
C SER A 23 2.25 21.70 -7.92
N ALA A 24 3.15 21.23 -7.05
CA ALA A 24 4.16 20.26 -7.43
C ALA A 24 3.44 18.98 -7.88
N ALA A 25 3.66 18.58 -9.12
CA ALA A 25 3.24 17.28 -9.61
C ALA A 25 3.83 16.20 -8.69
N PRO A 26 3.09 15.12 -8.36
CA PRO A 26 3.64 14.01 -7.59
C PRO A 26 4.91 13.51 -8.30
N PRO A 27 5.96 13.10 -7.53
CA PRO A 27 7.16 12.54 -8.15
C PRO A 27 6.75 11.35 -9.02
N PRO A 28 7.38 11.17 -10.19
CA PRO A 28 7.07 10.05 -11.06
C PRO A 28 7.30 8.76 -10.27
N THR A 29 6.27 7.93 -10.18
CA THR A 29 6.37 6.58 -9.63
C THR A 29 7.39 5.82 -10.49
N SER A 30 8.42 5.28 -9.87
CA SER A 30 9.46 4.53 -10.60
C SER A 30 8.95 3.17 -11.11
N LEU A 31 7.80 2.70 -10.59
CA LEU A 31 7.18 1.43 -10.96
C LEU A 31 6.17 1.60 -12.08
N ASP A 32 6.25 0.72 -13.08
CA ASP A 32 5.22 0.53 -14.11
C ASP A 32 4.18 -0.47 -13.57
N LEU A 33 3.17 0.04 -12.88
CA LEU A 33 2.10 -0.77 -12.29
C LEU A 33 0.98 -1.01 -13.30
N ARG A 34 0.60 -2.28 -13.50
CA ARG A 34 -0.37 -2.68 -14.53
C ARG A 34 -1.47 -3.57 -13.97
N ASN A 35 -2.69 -3.33 -14.42
CA ASN A 35 -3.83 -4.20 -14.13
C ASN A 35 -3.54 -5.64 -14.56
N THR A 36 -3.74 -6.59 -13.66
CA THR A 36 -3.41 -8.01 -13.86
C THR A 36 -4.20 -8.66 -15.00
N VAL A 37 -5.41 -8.17 -15.27
CA VAL A 37 -6.31 -8.76 -16.29
C VAL A 37 -6.13 -8.10 -17.65
N THR A 38 -6.07 -6.77 -17.67
CA THR A 38 -6.08 -5.99 -18.91
C THR A 38 -4.71 -5.56 -19.39
N GLY A 39 -3.70 -5.56 -18.52
CA GLY A 39 -2.37 -5.03 -18.81
C GLY A 39 -2.30 -3.50 -18.88
N GLN A 40 -3.43 -2.81 -18.69
CA GLN A 40 -3.46 -1.34 -18.71
C GLN A 40 -2.73 -0.76 -17.50
N PRO A 41 -2.07 0.41 -17.64
CA PRO A 41 -1.49 1.10 -16.49
C PRO A 41 -2.53 1.33 -15.39
N LEU A 42 -2.13 1.12 -14.15
CA LEU A 42 -2.95 1.46 -12.98
C LEU A 42 -2.83 2.95 -12.68
N ASN A 43 -3.97 3.59 -12.44
CA ASN A 43 -4.00 4.96 -11.94
C ASN A 43 -4.18 4.92 -10.42
N LEU A 44 -3.15 5.26 -9.66
CA LEU A 44 -3.20 5.23 -8.19
C LEU A 44 -4.13 6.30 -7.60
N ASP A 45 -4.49 7.33 -8.38
CA ASP A 45 -5.48 8.32 -7.96
C ASP A 45 -6.90 7.75 -7.90
N ASP A 46 -7.12 6.56 -8.46
CA ASP A 46 -8.39 5.84 -8.32
C ASP A 46 -8.55 5.17 -6.94
N SER A 47 -7.53 5.19 -6.08
CA SER A 47 -7.59 4.67 -4.71
C SER A 47 -8.24 5.65 -3.74
N LEU A 48 -8.52 5.17 -2.52
CA LEU A 48 -8.89 6.03 -1.40
C LEU A 48 -7.81 7.09 -1.16
N PRO A 49 -8.15 8.35 -0.81
CA PRO A 49 -7.18 9.43 -0.66
C PRO A 49 -6.24 9.24 0.52
N ASP A 50 -6.71 8.59 1.59
CA ASP A 50 -5.91 8.32 2.77
C ASP A 50 -4.83 7.26 2.48
N GLY A 51 -3.72 7.31 3.21
CA GLY A 51 -2.65 6.30 3.12
C GLY A 51 -1.89 6.26 1.79
N ARG A 52 -2.06 7.25 0.89
CA ARG A 52 -1.34 7.30 -0.40
C ARG A 52 0.12 7.70 -0.28
N ASP A 53 0.47 8.44 0.77
CA ASP A 53 1.80 9.04 0.94
C ASP A 53 2.45 8.67 2.29
N THR A 54 2.22 7.44 2.76
CA THR A 54 2.95 6.92 3.93
C THR A 54 4.41 6.63 3.56
N PRO A 55 5.31 6.59 4.54
CA PRO A 55 6.69 6.17 4.29
C PRO A 55 6.79 4.80 3.60
N GLY A 56 5.91 3.86 3.97
CA GLY A 56 5.85 2.52 3.37
C GLY A 56 5.42 2.56 1.91
N VAL A 57 4.35 3.27 1.59
CA VAL A 57 3.88 3.43 0.21
C VAL A 57 4.95 4.09 -0.66
N ARG A 58 5.59 5.16 -0.18
CA ARG A 58 6.71 5.78 -0.93
C ARG A 58 7.87 4.83 -1.18
N LYS A 59 8.22 3.99 -0.18
CA LYS A 59 9.27 2.98 -0.33
C LYS A 59 8.89 1.91 -1.34
N PHE A 60 7.66 1.38 -1.25
CA PHE A 60 7.12 0.42 -2.21
C PHE A 60 7.13 0.97 -3.64
N LEU A 61 6.60 2.16 -3.86
CA LEU A 61 6.55 2.80 -5.19
C LEU A 61 7.95 3.06 -5.78
N LYS A 62 8.99 3.11 -4.95
CA LYS A 62 10.37 3.24 -5.40
C LYS A 62 11.05 1.89 -5.68
N THR A 63 10.69 0.82 -4.98
CA THR A 63 11.47 -0.43 -4.96
C THR A 63 10.70 -1.62 -5.52
N GLY A 64 9.37 -1.60 -5.51
CA GLY A 64 8.52 -2.75 -5.81
C GLY A 64 8.41 -3.78 -4.68
N ASN A 65 9.14 -3.58 -3.57
CA ASN A 65 9.15 -4.50 -2.43
C ASN A 65 8.31 -3.93 -1.29
N ASP A 66 7.55 -4.80 -0.65
CA ASP A 66 6.76 -4.44 0.52
C ASP A 66 7.66 -4.21 1.74
N PRO A 67 7.64 -3.01 2.34
CA PRO A 67 8.47 -2.71 3.51
C PRO A 67 7.93 -3.26 4.82
N TYR A 68 6.75 -3.88 4.83
CA TYR A 68 6.00 -4.26 6.04
C TYR A 68 6.13 -5.75 6.42
N ILE A 69 6.80 -6.56 5.60
CA ILE A 69 6.85 -8.03 5.73
C ILE A 69 7.32 -8.49 7.12
N ASP A 70 8.28 -7.77 7.73
CA ASP A 70 8.84 -8.13 9.05
C ASP A 70 8.34 -7.21 10.19
N ASP A 71 7.36 -6.34 9.93
CA ASP A 71 6.86 -5.38 10.92
C ASP A 71 5.62 -5.92 11.63
N LEU A 72 5.75 -6.31 12.91
CA LEU A 72 4.68 -6.91 13.69
C LEU A 72 3.43 -6.03 13.79
N SER A 73 3.58 -4.70 13.82
CA SER A 73 2.42 -3.79 13.86
C SER A 73 1.64 -3.82 12.56
N CYS A 74 2.34 -3.94 11.42
CA CYS A 74 1.75 -4.04 10.09
C CYS A 74 1.15 -5.43 9.86
N LEU A 75 1.84 -6.50 10.27
CA LEU A 75 1.31 -7.88 10.19
C LEU A 75 0.01 -8.01 10.97
N ARG A 76 -0.09 -7.45 12.17
CA ARG A 76 -1.33 -7.45 12.97
C ARG A 76 -2.48 -6.76 12.25
N GLN A 77 -2.23 -5.60 11.65
CA GLN A 77 -3.26 -4.89 10.90
C GLN A 77 -3.61 -5.62 9.61
N GLY A 78 -2.60 -6.12 8.88
CA GLY A 78 -2.77 -6.92 7.68
C GLY A 78 -3.59 -8.18 7.93
N GLN A 79 -3.37 -8.88 9.06
CA GLN A 79 -4.21 -10.01 9.48
C GLN A 79 -5.67 -9.60 9.63
N THR A 80 -5.95 -8.51 10.33
CA THR A 80 -7.31 -8.01 10.52
C THR A 80 -8.00 -7.69 9.19
N LEU A 81 -7.29 -7.01 8.29
CA LEU A 81 -7.79 -6.66 6.95
C LEU A 81 -8.01 -7.91 6.10
N PHE A 82 -7.07 -8.86 6.10
CA PHE A 82 -7.18 -10.12 5.36
C PHE A 82 -8.38 -10.94 5.82
N LEU A 83 -8.55 -11.11 7.13
CA LEU A 83 -9.69 -11.83 7.70
C LEU A 83 -11.03 -11.19 7.34
N THR A 84 -11.07 -9.87 7.20
CA THR A 84 -12.29 -9.12 6.88
C THR A 84 -12.61 -9.13 5.37
N ALA A 85 -11.61 -8.92 4.51
CA ALA A 85 -11.83 -8.69 3.10
C ALA A 85 -11.49 -9.89 2.19
N CYS A 86 -10.60 -10.79 2.62
CA CYS A 86 -10.00 -11.81 1.75
C CYS A 86 -10.34 -13.25 2.15
N SER A 87 -10.44 -13.54 3.46
CA SER A 87 -10.56 -14.90 4.00
C SER A 87 -11.83 -15.64 3.56
N GLY A 88 -12.88 -14.91 3.21
CA GLY A 88 -14.11 -15.50 2.67
C GLY A 88 -13.87 -16.34 1.43
N CYS A 89 -12.99 -15.89 0.55
CA CYS A 89 -12.61 -16.56 -0.69
C CYS A 89 -11.31 -17.35 -0.58
N HIS A 90 -10.31 -16.86 0.18
CA HIS A 90 -8.97 -17.44 0.21
C HIS A 90 -8.70 -18.37 1.41
N GLY A 91 -9.63 -18.47 2.36
CA GLY A 91 -9.44 -19.25 3.59
C GLY A 91 -8.83 -18.42 4.73
N LEU A 92 -8.93 -18.89 5.96
CA LEU A 92 -8.46 -18.14 7.14
C LEU A 92 -6.93 -18.03 7.19
N ASP A 93 -6.26 -19.10 6.75
CA ASP A 93 -4.81 -19.20 6.63
C ASP A 93 -4.36 -19.11 5.16
N ALA A 94 -5.18 -18.52 4.32
CA ALA A 94 -4.95 -18.41 2.87
C ALA A 94 -4.79 -19.78 2.16
N GLU A 95 -5.39 -20.82 2.69
CA GLU A 95 -5.35 -22.21 2.17
C GLU A 95 -6.14 -22.39 0.87
N GLY A 96 -6.97 -21.41 0.51
CA GLY A 96 -7.86 -21.46 -0.65
C GLY A 96 -9.25 -22.02 -0.33
N LYS A 97 -10.26 -21.51 -1.04
CA LYS A 97 -11.66 -21.96 -1.03
C LYS A 97 -12.28 -21.75 -2.40
N ILE A 98 -13.00 -20.63 -2.60
CA ILE A 98 -13.50 -20.16 -3.89
C ILE A 98 -12.36 -19.58 -4.72
N GLY A 99 -11.47 -18.80 -4.05
CA GLY A 99 -10.22 -18.30 -4.59
C GLY A 99 -9.08 -19.32 -4.38
N PRO A 100 -7.96 -19.15 -5.09
CA PRO A 100 -6.79 -20.02 -4.93
C PRO A 100 -6.15 -19.87 -3.55
N GLY A 101 -5.33 -20.87 -3.15
CA GLY A 101 -4.40 -20.73 -2.04
C GLY A 101 -3.41 -19.60 -2.31
N LEU A 102 -2.93 -18.96 -1.24
CA LEU A 102 -1.96 -17.86 -1.30
C LEU A 102 -0.77 -18.10 -0.37
N ASN A 103 -0.69 -19.29 0.25
CA ASN A 103 0.29 -19.63 1.28
C ASN A 103 1.31 -20.69 0.83
N ASP A 104 1.41 -20.92 -0.47
CA ASP A 104 2.27 -21.91 -1.12
C ASP A 104 3.01 -21.32 -2.32
N ASP A 105 3.77 -22.14 -3.05
CA ASP A 105 4.57 -21.73 -4.21
C ASP A 105 3.74 -21.49 -5.49
N TYR A 106 2.47 -21.87 -5.50
CA TYR A 106 1.66 -21.76 -6.69
C TYR A 106 0.95 -20.41 -6.78
N TRP A 107 1.18 -19.69 -7.85
CA TRP A 107 0.48 -18.44 -8.16
C TRP A 107 -0.29 -18.56 -9.48
N THR A 108 -1.62 -18.36 -9.43
CA THR A 108 -2.47 -18.30 -10.63
C THR A 108 -1.94 -17.28 -11.66
N TYR A 109 -1.37 -16.20 -11.17
CA TYR A 109 -0.64 -15.22 -11.98
C TYR A 109 0.83 -15.24 -11.56
N PRO A 110 1.76 -15.70 -12.43
CA PRO A 110 3.18 -15.82 -12.07
C PRO A 110 3.82 -14.52 -11.55
N LYS A 111 3.33 -13.35 -11.99
CA LYS A 111 3.81 -12.06 -11.48
C LYS A 111 3.60 -11.88 -9.96
N ASN A 112 2.68 -12.63 -9.34
CA ASN A 112 2.41 -12.57 -7.90
C ASN A 112 3.52 -13.22 -7.05
N GLU A 113 4.53 -13.80 -7.67
CA GLU A 113 5.81 -14.09 -7.01
C GLU A 113 6.49 -12.84 -6.48
N THR A 114 6.15 -11.65 -7.03
CA THR A 114 6.66 -10.36 -6.56
C THR A 114 5.58 -9.59 -5.76
N ASP A 115 6.01 -8.73 -4.83
CA ASP A 115 5.08 -7.87 -4.08
C ASP A 115 4.38 -6.88 -5.00
N GLN A 116 5.08 -6.37 -6.01
CA GLN A 116 4.48 -5.56 -7.07
C GLN A 116 3.32 -6.30 -7.75
N GLY A 117 3.51 -7.57 -8.12
CA GLY A 117 2.48 -8.37 -8.79
C GLY A 117 1.25 -8.59 -7.92
N ILE A 118 1.43 -8.88 -6.61
CA ILE A 118 0.29 -8.99 -5.69
C ILE A 118 -0.40 -7.64 -5.54
N PHE A 119 0.35 -6.55 -5.38
CA PHE A 119 -0.22 -5.21 -5.30
C PHE A 119 -1.11 -4.90 -6.51
N GLU A 120 -0.62 -5.15 -7.72
CA GLU A 120 -1.39 -4.95 -8.95
C GLU A 120 -2.66 -5.80 -9.00
N THR A 121 -2.57 -7.04 -8.48
CA THR A 121 -3.71 -7.96 -8.44
C THR A 121 -4.75 -7.54 -7.41
N VAL A 122 -4.33 -7.13 -6.22
CA VAL A 122 -5.26 -6.64 -5.18
C VAL A 122 -5.87 -5.30 -5.59
N PHE A 123 -5.05 -4.37 -6.06
CA PHE A 123 -5.51 -3.04 -6.48
C PHE A 123 -6.51 -3.11 -7.62
N GLY A 124 -6.15 -3.81 -8.69
CA GLY A 124 -6.90 -3.82 -9.96
C GLY A 124 -7.88 -4.98 -10.14
N GLY A 125 -7.90 -5.91 -9.19
CA GLY A 125 -8.68 -7.15 -9.30
C GLY A 125 -8.05 -8.21 -10.18
N ALA A 126 -8.65 -9.39 -10.17
CA ALA A 126 -8.28 -10.55 -10.97
C ALA A 126 -9.48 -11.06 -11.78
N ARG A 127 -9.27 -12.09 -12.60
CA ARG A 127 -10.36 -12.71 -13.35
C ARG A 127 -11.38 -13.36 -12.42
N ALA A 128 -12.58 -13.57 -12.94
CA ALA A 128 -13.73 -14.17 -12.28
C ALA A 128 -14.25 -13.29 -11.13
N GLN A 129 -14.12 -13.74 -9.86
CA GLN A 129 -14.86 -13.14 -8.74
C GLN A 129 -14.03 -12.19 -7.88
N MET A 130 -12.72 -12.07 -8.09
CA MET A 130 -11.87 -11.14 -7.34
C MET A 130 -11.99 -9.73 -7.95
N GLY A 131 -12.84 -8.90 -7.35
CA GLY A 131 -12.96 -7.49 -7.70
C GLY A 131 -11.72 -6.67 -7.33
N PRO A 132 -11.63 -5.43 -7.84
CA PRO A 132 -10.59 -4.49 -7.42
C PRO A 132 -10.84 -4.00 -5.98
N HIS A 133 -9.77 -3.87 -5.19
CA HIS A 133 -9.83 -3.38 -3.81
C HIS A 133 -9.34 -1.94 -3.62
N ASN A 134 -9.10 -1.21 -4.70
CA ASN A 134 -8.63 0.18 -4.65
C ASN A 134 -9.66 1.16 -4.06
N LEU A 135 -10.94 0.77 -3.98
CA LEU A 135 -12.01 1.61 -3.44
C LEU A 135 -12.41 1.25 -1.98
N ASP A 136 -11.94 0.14 -1.46
CA ASP A 136 -12.24 -0.34 -0.09
C ASP A 136 -11.00 -0.49 0.78
N LEU A 137 -9.79 -0.50 0.19
CA LEU A 137 -8.51 -0.46 0.89
C LEU A 137 -7.66 0.73 0.42
N THR A 138 -7.01 1.40 1.35
CA THR A 138 -5.98 2.40 1.01
C THR A 138 -4.74 1.73 0.44
N LEU A 139 -3.86 2.47 -0.24
CA LEU A 139 -2.58 1.91 -0.74
C LEU A 139 -1.75 1.31 0.40
N ASP A 140 -1.75 1.96 1.56
CA ASP A 140 -1.05 1.49 2.75
C ASP A 140 -1.66 0.17 3.28
N GLN A 141 -2.99 0.06 3.32
CA GLN A 141 -3.68 -1.16 3.75
C GLN A 141 -3.47 -2.32 2.78
N ILE A 142 -3.36 -2.05 1.48
CA ILE A 142 -3.01 -3.09 0.50
C ILE A 142 -1.62 -3.67 0.82
N LEU A 143 -0.63 -2.85 1.16
CA LEU A 143 0.70 -3.33 1.58
C LEU A 143 0.62 -4.15 2.88
N GLN A 144 -0.18 -3.72 3.85
CA GLN A 144 -0.38 -4.50 5.09
C GLN A 144 -0.98 -5.89 4.81
N VAL A 145 -1.95 -5.97 3.89
CA VAL A 145 -2.53 -7.26 3.45
C VAL A 145 -1.48 -8.12 2.75
N ILE A 146 -0.65 -7.54 1.88
CA ILE A 146 0.43 -8.26 1.20
C ILE A 146 1.43 -8.82 2.23
N ALA A 147 1.85 -8.01 3.18
CA ALA A 147 2.74 -8.45 4.26
C ALA A 147 2.17 -9.65 5.02
N TRP A 148 0.87 -9.63 5.34
CA TRP A 148 0.20 -10.76 5.96
C TRP A 148 0.16 -12.00 5.07
N VAL A 149 -0.17 -11.87 3.78
CA VAL A 149 -0.16 -12.98 2.82
C VAL A 149 1.24 -13.62 2.73
N ARG A 150 2.30 -12.79 2.67
CA ARG A 150 3.69 -13.27 2.71
C ARG A 150 4.04 -13.97 4.02
N HIS A 151 3.50 -13.48 5.14
CA HIS A 151 3.69 -14.13 6.45
C HIS A 151 3.02 -15.52 6.54
N LEU A 152 1.92 -15.73 5.82
CA LEU A 152 1.21 -17.02 5.79
C LEU A 152 1.92 -18.11 4.98
N TYR A 153 3.04 -17.80 4.31
CA TYR A 153 3.76 -18.74 3.46
C TYR A 153 4.29 -19.95 4.24
N LYS A 154 4.09 -21.14 3.69
CA LYS A 154 4.39 -22.42 4.36
C LYS A 154 5.43 -23.28 3.65
N ASP A 155 5.72 -22.97 2.38
CA ASP A 155 6.68 -23.75 1.60
C ASP A 155 8.14 -23.35 1.94
N PRO A 156 9.14 -24.08 1.41
CA PRO A 156 10.55 -23.81 1.72
C PRO A 156 10.94 -22.36 1.38
N VAL A 157 11.64 -21.71 2.30
CA VAL A 157 12.03 -20.29 2.18
C VAL A 157 12.91 -20.02 0.94
N GLU A 158 13.60 -21.01 0.44
CA GLU A 158 14.39 -20.95 -0.79
C GLU A 158 13.52 -20.59 -2.01
N HIS A 159 12.25 -20.95 -1.99
CA HIS A 159 11.27 -20.67 -3.03
C HIS A 159 10.54 -19.32 -2.83
N ALA A 160 10.96 -18.50 -1.88
CA ALA A 160 10.40 -17.18 -1.59
C ALA A 160 11.23 -16.05 -2.26
N PRO A 161 11.01 -15.72 -3.56
CA PRO A 161 11.82 -14.73 -4.27
C PRO A 161 11.61 -13.30 -3.77
N TRP A 162 10.53 -13.02 -3.04
CA TRP A 162 10.23 -11.71 -2.43
C TRP A 162 11.06 -11.42 -1.17
N LEU A 163 11.71 -12.45 -0.59
CA LEU A 163 12.57 -12.28 0.57
C LEU A 163 14.01 -12.04 0.14
N SER A 164 14.65 -11.05 0.75
CA SER A 164 16.10 -10.85 0.65
C SER A 164 16.86 -12.00 1.35
N ASP A 165 18.13 -12.17 1.04
CA ASP A 165 18.98 -13.18 1.69
C ASP A 165 19.03 -13.03 3.21
N GLU A 166 18.96 -11.80 3.73
CA GLU A 166 18.93 -11.53 5.17
C GLU A 166 17.58 -11.93 5.79
N GLN A 167 16.47 -11.64 5.10
CA GLN A 167 15.15 -12.07 5.55
C GLN A 167 15.02 -13.59 5.55
N LYS A 168 15.56 -14.27 4.53
CA LYS A 168 15.56 -15.75 4.47
C LYS A 168 16.28 -16.39 5.64
N LYS A 169 17.39 -15.81 6.13
CA LYS A 169 18.13 -16.32 7.30
C LYS A 169 17.31 -16.25 8.61
N ASN A 170 16.45 -15.25 8.72
CA ASN A 170 15.64 -14.99 9.91
C ASN A 170 14.19 -15.46 9.75
N TYR A 171 13.87 -16.05 8.61
CA TYR A 171 12.52 -16.49 8.31
C TYR A 171 12.03 -17.56 9.27
N THR A 172 10.82 -17.37 9.76
CA THR A 172 10.11 -18.35 10.58
C THR A 172 8.84 -18.76 9.83
N PRO A 173 8.70 -20.06 9.44
CA PRO A 173 7.49 -20.53 8.77
C PRO A 173 6.23 -20.24 9.59
N TYR A 174 5.14 -19.94 8.88
CA TYR A 174 3.85 -19.71 9.54
C TYR A 174 3.39 -20.94 10.30
N THR A 175 2.85 -20.67 11.50
CA THR A 175 2.09 -21.63 12.31
C THR A 175 0.87 -20.93 12.88
N GLU A 176 -0.20 -21.68 13.16
CA GLU A 176 -1.38 -21.11 13.83
C GLU A 176 -1.03 -20.43 15.17
N ALA A 177 0.00 -20.94 15.86
CA ALA A 177 0.45 -20.36 17.12
C ALA A 177 1.05 -18.96 16.94
N ASN A 178 1.89 -18.73 15.92
CA ASN A 178 2.46 -17.41 15.66
C ASN A 178 1.42 -16.44 15.08
N GLY A 179 0.48 -16.92 14.24
CA GLY A 179 -0.64 -16.12 13.78
C GLY A 179 -1.55 -15.66 14.92
N LYS A 180 -1.83 -16.53 15.88
CA LYS A 180 -2.58 -16.18 17.09
C LYS A 180 -1.82 -15.18 17.96
N MET A 181 -0.52 -15.37 18.15
CA MET A 181 0.33 -14.42 18.87
C MET A 181 0.27 -13.02 18.24
N ILE A 182 0.31 -12.92 16.92
CA ILE A 182 0.21 -11.63 16.19
C ILE A 182 -1.17 -11.00 16.42
N ALA A 183 -2.25 -11.78 16.37
CA ALA A 183 -3.61 -11.29 16.60
C ALA A 183 -3.79 -10.71 18.03
N GLU A 184 -3.08 -11.26 19.01
CA GLU A 184 -3.12 -10.84 20.42
C GLU A 184 -2.24 -9.62 20.73
N LEU A 185 -1.41 -9.16 19.78
CA LEU A 185 -0.57 -7.96 19.97
C LEU A 185 -1.43 -6.73 20.26
N PRO A 186 -0.99 -5.84 21.16
CA PRO A 186 -1.68 -4.57 21.41
C PRO A 186 -1.82 -3.71 20.14
N ALA A 187 -2.90 -2.93 20.06
CA ALA A 187 -3.12 -2.02 18.93
C ALA A 187 -2.00 -0.98 18.74
N ASN A 188 -1.32 -0.63 19.84
CA ASN A 188 -0.18 0.29 19.86
C ASN A 188 1.18 -0.43 19.80
N THR A 189 1.23 -1.68 19.30
CA THR A 189 2.50 -2.38 19.04
C THR A 189 3.43 -1.46 18.24
N PRO A 190 4.65 -1.20 18.70
CA PRO A 190 5.59 -0.33 18.00
C PRO A 190 5.89 -0.85 16.60
N GLY A 191 5.94 0.05 15.62
CA GLY A 191 6.25 -0.28 14.22
C GLY A 191 5.72 0.77 13.26
N GLN A 192 5.87 0.52 11.97
CA GLN A 192 5.51 1.49 10.91
C GLN A 192 3.99 1.70 10.80
N CYS A 193 3.20 0.71 11.22
CA CYS A 193 1.73 0.74 11.20
C CYS A 193 1.13 0.96 12.61
N ALA A 194 1.93 1.34 13.60
CA ALA A 194 1.42 1.64 14.93
C ALA A 194 0.37 2.75 14.85
N THR A 195 -0.83 2.48 15.37
CA THR A 195 -1.83 3.54 15.51
C THR A 195 -1.35 4.51 16.58
N ALA A 196 -1.30 5.80 16.25
CA ALA A 196 -1.03 6.82 17.25
C ALA A 196 -2.10 6.69 18.36
N THR A 197 -1.66 6.42 19.58
CA THR A 197 -2.55 6.54 20.74
C THR A 197 -2.86 8.03 20.92
N ASN A 198 -4.09 8.41 20.62
CA ASN A 198 -4.64 9.71 21.01
C ASN A 198 -4.76 9.80 22.54
#